data_7da6df6c645eeaf491157fe9b9097fe6
#
_entry.id   7da6df6c645eeaf491157fe9b9097fe6
#
_cell.length_a   1.000
_cell.length_b   1.000
_cell.length_c   1.000
_cell.angle_alpha   90.00
_cell.angle_beta   90.00
_cell.angle_gamma   90.00
#
_symmetry.space_group_name_H-M   'P 1'
#
loop_
_entity.id
_entity.type
_entity.pdbx_description
1 polymer ?
#
loop_
_entity_poly.entity_id
_entity_poly.type
_entity_poly.pdbx_seq_one_letter_code
_entity_poly.pdbx_strand_id
1 'polypeptide(L)'
;MMMLEQVNLLNGLNEPQRKAVTTTQGPVLILAGPGSGKTRVITHRIAYLVQHEEISPWRILAVTFTNKAAREMRERLEKLVGVNESKEMTIGTFHAICARVLRVEADSLAPLGLSKSFVMFDTDDEATLIKQAIRGLNIDEKQYRPGVMQALISRAKNDMLGPEQMAEQAVKYVEEVAARVYKVYQRLLRSNNAVDFDDLLMLTERLWRRDPEMLHRYQRKWQYVHVDEFQDCNLPQYKLIRLLGYGTDDRHEGLGNVCVVGDDDQMIYSWRGASSENVLRFEEDFPRTKVVILDQNYRSTQNILDAAQHVVRRNRQRKDKQLWTALGTGEKIFFYEAFNEEQEGEFTAREIQRLLARGDIEKLSDVAVMYRTNAQSRALEEQFLRQNIPYKVIGSRKFYERKEIKDMLAYLRLLANPNDDVSLLRIINVPNRKIGPKTVGELQQWARQQNTSLYNALQRISAHQTLGKAAKMALETFSQLMQDLRGAIEELQLTELLD
;
A
#
# COMPACT_ATOMS: atom_id res chain seq x y z
N MET A 1 14.55 16.05 35.18
CA MET A 1 15.23 15.42 34.05
C MET A 1 15.60 14.01 34.53
N MET A 2 14.67 13.04 34.36
CA MET A 2 14.94 11.63 34.68
C MET A 2 15.91 11.13 33.61
N MET A 3 17.11 10.73 34.01
CA MET A 3 17.99 9.91 33.14
C MET A 3 17.23 8.64 32.80
N LEU A 4 16.84 8.50 31.51
CA LEU A 4 16.46 7.22 30.99
C LEU A 4 17.68 6.32 31.14
N GLU A 5 17.58 5.25 31.96
CA GLU A 5 18.60 4.19 31.99
C GLU A 5 18.90 3.82 30.53
N GLN A 6 20.16 3.95 30.12
CA GLN A 6 20.59 3.57 28.78
C GLN A 6 20.24 2.10 28.58
N VAL A 7 19.15 1.84 27.88
CA VAL A 7 18.78 0.49 27.49
C VAL A 7 19.92 -0.05 26.66
N ASN A 8 20.59 -1.09 27.16
CA ASN A 8 21.65 -1.71 26.38
C ASN A 8 21.01 -2.42 25.16
N LEU A 9 20.97 -1.66 24.05
CA LEU A 9 20.31 -2.06 22.80
C LEU A 9 20.82 -3.39 22.21
N LEU A 10 21.99 -3.83 22.62
CA LEU A 10 22.60 -5.08 22.15
C LEU A 10 22.29 -6.28 23.03
N ASN A 11 21.69 -6.07 24.22
CA ASN A 11 21.31 -7.16 25.10
C ASN A 11 20.21 -8.04 24.50
N GLY A 12 20.39 -9.36 24.61
CA GLY A 12 19.44 -10.33 24.08
C GLY A 12 19.42 -10.46 22.56
N LEU A 13 20.37 -9.83 21.84
CA LEU A 13 20.62 -10.08 20.43
C LEU A 13 21.70 -11.16 20.30
N ASN A 14 21.51 -12.09 19.35
CA ASN A 14 22.56 -13.02 18.96
C ASN A 14 23.64 -12.32 18.12
N GLU A 15 24.75 -13.01 17.82
CA GLU A 15 25.90 -12.44 17.12
C GLU A 15 25.54 -11.87 15.73
N PRO A 16 24.82 -12.61 14.82
CA PRO A 16 24.37 -12.05 13.55
C PRO A 16 23.46 -10.81 13.69
N GLN A 17 22.54 -10.84 14.67
CA GLN A 17 21.66 -9.69 14.95
C GLN A 17 22.47 -8.48 15.43
N ARG A 18 23.47 -8.68 16.34
CA ARG A 18 24.37 -7.59 16.77
C ARG A 18 25.15 -7.01 15.60
N LYS A 19 25.70 -7.86 14.73
CA LYS A 19 26.40 -7.45 13.52
C LYS A 19 25.51 -6.61 12.62
N ALA A 20 24.25 -7.03 12.40
CA ALA A 20 23.30 -6.27 11.59
C ALA A 20 22.94 -4.91 12.21
N VAL A 21 22.82 -4.82 13.55
CA VAL A 21 22.55 -3.58 14.28
C VAL A 21 23.72 -2.62 14.22
N THR A 22 24.95 -3.09 14.44
CA THR A 22 26.14 -2.24 14.55
C THR A 22 26.82 -1.91 13.22
N THR A 23 26.40 -2.53 12.11
CA THR A 23 26.91 -2.19 10.77
C THR A 23 26.23 -0.94 10.25
N THR A 24 26.59 0.24 10.74
CA THR A 24 25.87 1.51 10.53
C THR A 24 26.14 2.19 9.19
N GLN A 25 27.26 1.92 8.55
CA GLN A 25 27.71 2.59 7.33
C GLN A 25 27.67 1.68 6.11
N GLY A 26 27.23 2.26 4.98
CA GLY A 26 27.12 1.59 3.69
C GLY A 26 25.87 0.73 3.53
N PRO A 27 25.70 0.10 2.37
CA PRO A 27 24.55 -0.74 2.09
C PRO A 27 24.61 -2.07 2.88
N VAL A 28 23.48 -2.46 3.45
CA VAL A 28 23.34 -3.69 4.23
C VAL A 28 22.12 -4.48 3.73
N LEU A 29 22.33 -5.73 3.38
CA LEU A 29 21.29 -6.71 3.07
C LEU A 29 21.18 -7.71 4.21
N ILE A 30 20.06 -7.71 4.91
CA ILE A 30 19.77 -8.66 5.98
C ILE A 30 18.84 -9.74 5.42
N LEU A 31 19.37 -10.92 5.18
CA LEU A 31 18.62 -12.10 4.76
C LEU A 31 18.16 -12.84 6.01
N ALA A 32 16.88 -12.81 6.27
CA ALA A 32 16.35 -13.21 7.55
C ALA A 32 15.23 -14.23 7.39
N GLY A 33 15.42 -15.44 7.86
CA GLY A 33 14.38 -16.46 7.86
C GLY A 33 13.14 -16.07 8.67
N PRO A 34 12.04 -16.83 8.54
CA PRO A 34 10.84 -16.61 9.34
C PRO A 34 11.19 -16.70 10.82
N GLY A 35 10.59 -15.82 11.65
CA GLY A 35 10.79 -15.86 13.11
C GLY A 35 12.21 -15.55 13.61
N SER A 36 13.12 -15.05 12.77
CA SER A 36 14.50 -14.70 13.12
C SER A 36 14.66 -13.30 13.75
N GLY A 37 13.56 -12.56 13.90
CA GLY A 37 13.57 -11.24 14.51
C GLY A 37 13.84 -10.08 13.56
N LYS A 38 13.48 -10.18 12.25
CA LYS A 38 13.59 -9.12 11.24
C LYS A 38 13.27 -7.73 11.78
N THR A 39 12.03 -7.53 12.22
CA THR A 39 11.57 -6.23 12.72
C THR A 39 12.28 -5.80 14.02
N ARG A 40 12.72 -6.76 14.86
CA ARG A 40 13.52 -6.45 16.05
C ARG A 40 14.88 -5.87 15.65
N VAL A 41 15.55 -6.51 14.71
CA VAL A 41 16.88 -6.06 14.26
C VAL A 41 16.79 -4.67 13.62
N ILE A 42 15.81 -4.41 12.76
CA ILE A 42 15.66 -3.10 12.11
C ILE A 42 15.35 -1.99 13.14
N THR A 43 14.49 -2.25 14.12
CA THR A 43 14.18 -1.27 15.17
C THR A 43 15.35 -1.02 16.12
N HIS A 44 16.08 -2.07 16.51
CA HIS A 44 17.30 -1.91 17.32
C HIS A 44 18.41 -1.20 16.55
N ARG A 45 18.56 -1.44 15.24
CA ARG A 45 19.51 -0.71 14.39
C ARG A 45 19.16 0.78 14.32
N ILE A 46 17.90 1.13 14.12
CA ILE A 46 17.45 2.53 14.12
C ILE A 46 17.71 3.18 15.48
N ALA A 47 17.37 2.49 16.58
CA ALA A 47 17.66 2.98 17.92
C ALA A 47 19.17 3.14 18.17
N TYR A 48 20.00 2.23 17.68
CA TYR A 48 21.46 2.31 17.77
C TYR A 48 22.02 3.53 17.03
N LEU A 49 21.51 3.81 15.82
CA LEU A 49 21.88 5.02 15.06
C LEU A 49 21.59 6.30 15.84
N VAL A 50 20.44 6.37 16.51
CA VAL A 50 20.06 7.57 17.27
C VAL A 50 20.84 7.71 18.57
N GLN A 51 20.99 6.62 19.34
CA GLN A 51 21.55 6.69 20.69
C GLN A 51 23.07 6.57 20.76
N HIS A 52 23.70 5.82 19.83
CA HIS A 52 25.14 5.56 19.85
C HIS A 52 25.88 6.31 18.74
N GLU A 53 25.29 6.41 17.55
CA GLU A 53 25.90 7.14 16.42
C GLU A 53 25.46 8.61 16.39
N GLU A 54 24.62 9.01 17.34
CA GLU A 54 24.11 10.40 17.51
C GLU A 54 23.44 10.96 16.24
N ILE A 55 22.84 10.08 15.42
CA ILE A 55 22.15 10.46 14.20
C ILE A 55 20.81 11.09 14.56
N SER A 56 20.60 12.33 14.07
CA SER A 56 19.34 13.03 14.26
C SER A 56 18.16 12.24 13.68
N PRO A 57 17.06 12.02 14.44
CA PRO A 57 15.94 11.16 14.03
C PRO A 57 15.32 11.55 12.69
N TRP A 58 15.24 12.83 12.34
CA TRP A 58 14.70 13.32 11.08
C TRP A 58 15.50 12.88 9.83
N ARG A 59 16.75 12.39 10.01
CA ARG A 59 17.59 11.83 8.94
C ARG A 59 17.27 10.36 8.63
N ILE A 60 16.32 9.76 9.33
CA ILE A 60 15.98 8.35 9.22
C ILE A 60 14.65 8.20 8.49
N LEU A 61 14.68 7.38 7.43
CA LEU A 61 13.53 6.88 6.71
C LEU A 61 13.37 5.39 7.00
N ALA A 62 12.22 4.96 7.50
CA ALA A 62 11.87 3.56 7.70
C ALA A 62 10.60 3.23 6.94
N VAL A 63 10.71 2.30 6.00
CA VAL A 63 9.63 1.92 5.10
C VAL A 63 9.18 0.49 5.38
N THR A 64 7.86 0.31 5.44
CA THR A 64 7.23 -1.00 5.62
C THR A 64 6.18 -1.25 4.55
N PHE A 65 5.74 -2.50 4.42
CA PHE A 65 4.76 -2.87 3.39
C PHE A 65 3.31 -2.46 3.76
N THR A 66 2.95 -2.44 5.05
CA THR A 66 1.58 -2.14 5.51
C THR A 66 1.55 -1.04 6.56
N ASN A 67 0.42 -0.31 6.61
CA ASN A 67 0.20 0.70 7.64
C ASN A 67 0.19 0.11 9.07
N LYS A 68 -0.21 -1.16 9.21
CA LYS A 68 -0.14 -1.87 10.49
C LYS A 68 1.31 -2.07 10.91
N ALA A 69 2.15 -2.59 10.01
CA ALA A 69 3.58 -2.77 10.28
C ALA A 69 4.30 -1.44 10.59
N ALA A 70 3.95 -0.37 9.87
CA ALA A 70 4.50 0.97 10.15
C ALA A 70 4.13 1.47 11.57
N ARG A 71 2.90 1.21 12.02
CA ARG A 71 2.45 1.55 13.36
C ARG A 71 3.18 0.71 14.42
N GLU A 72 3.25 -0.60 14.24
CA GLU A 72 3.98 -1.49 15.15
C GLU A 72 5.47 -1.14 15.22
N MET A 73 6.09 -0.78 14.10
CA MET A 73 7.48 -0.31 14.08
C MET A 73 7.63 0.98 14.89
N ARG A 74 6.73 1.93 14.73
CA ARG A 74 6.72 3.19 15.49
C ARG A 74 6.59 2.94 16.99
N GLU A 75 5.62 2.13 17.41
CA GLU A 75 5.39 1.76 18.83
C GLU A 75 6.63 1.11 19.47
N ARG A 76 7.35 0.28 18.70
CA ARG A 76 8.60 -0.33 19.18
C ARG A 76 9.73 0.70 19.30
N LEU A 77 9.84 1.61 18.34
CA LEU A 77 10.83 2.68 18.39
C LEU A 77 10.54 3.68 19.51
N GLU A 78 9.28 4.02 19.77
CA GLU A 78 8.88 4.85 20.92
C GLU A 78 9.37 4.27 22.25
N LYS A 79 9.35 2.95 22.39
CA LYS A 79 9.86 2.26 23.59
C LYS A 79 11.40 2.26 23.69
N LEU A 80 12.09 2.32 22.54
CA LEU A 80 13.56 2.23 22.49
C LEU A 80 14.23 3.61 22.58
N VAL A 81 13.70 4.61 21.89
CA VAL A 81 14.35 5.92 21.76
C VAL A 81 13.53 7.08 22.33
N GLY A 82 12.27 6.86 22.67
CA GLY A 82 11.36 7.91 23.14
C GLY A 82 10.34 8.34 22.08
N VAL A 83 9.25 8.96 22.56
CA VAL A 83 8.11 9.39 21.74
C VAL A 83 8.48 10.57 20.83
N ASN A 84 9.28 11.51 21.32
CA ASN A 84 9.65 12.69 20.57
C ASN A 84 10.56 12.32 19.39
N GLU A 85 11.60 11.55 19.65
CA GLU A 85 12.54 11.06 18.63
C GLU A 85 11.84 10.22 17.57
N SER A 86 10.91 9.35 17.98
CA SER A 86 10.12 8.55 17.04
C SER A 86 9.22 9.39 16.14
N LYS A 87 8.66 10.50 16.65
CA LYS A 87 7.83 11.42 15.85
C LYS A 87 8.60 12.17 14.77
N GLU A 88 9.86 12.49 15.01
CA GLU A 88 10.73 13.17 14.06
C GLU A 88 11.13 12.28 12.90
N MET A 89 11.16 10.94 13.09
CA MET A 89 11.48 9.98 12.04
C MET A 89 10.39 9.94 10.98
N THR A 90 10.79 9.66 9.73
CA THR A 90 9.84 9.35 8.67
C THR A 90 9.59 7.83 8.65
N ILE A 91 8.45 7.40 9.21
CA ILE A 91 8.05 5.98 9.26
C ILE A 91 6.71 5.83 8.54
N GLY A 92 6.64 4.93 7.54
CA GLY A 92 5.41 4.74 6.77
C GLY A 92 5.53 3.68 5.68
N THR A 93 4.48 3.57 4.86
CA THR A 93 4.52 2.78 3.62
C THR A 93 5.08 3.61 2.47
N PHE A 94 5.61 2.97 1.43
CA PHE A 94 6.05 3.66 0.21
C PHE A 94 4.98 4.63 -0.31
N HIS A 95 3.74 4.15 -0.46
CA HIS A 95 2.64 4.97 -0.96
C HIS A 95 2.36 6.21 -0.10
N ALA A 96 2.36 6.07 1.23
CA ALA A 96 2.13 7.19 2.14
C ALA A 96 3.27 8.24 2.07
N ILE A 97 4.50 7.77 1.91
CA ILE A 97 5.68 8.64 1.79
C ILE A 97 5.65 9.34 0.42
N CYS A 98 5.39 8.63 -0.67
CA CYS A 98 5.28 9.20 -2.02
C CYS A 98 4.13 10.21 -2.10
N ALA A 99 2.96 9.90 -1.53
CA ALA A 99 1.85 10.86 -1.48
C ALA A 99 2.23 12.16 -0.75
N ARG A 100 3.02 12.06 0.33
CA ARG A 100 3.54 13.24 1.05
C ARG A 100 4.54 14.01 0.21
N VAL A 101 5.48 13.33 -0.46
CA VAL A 101 6.46 13.97 -1.37
C VAL A 101 5.73 14.72 -2.48
N LEU A 102 4.79 14.07 -3.17
CA LEU A 102 4.04 14.70 -4.27
C LEU A 102 3.21 15.91 -3.82
N ARG A 103 2.67 15.90 -2.59
CA ARG A 103 1.96 17.06 -2.04
C ARG A 103 2.89 18.22 -1.67
N VAL A 104 4.08 17.92 -1.18
CA VAL A 104 5.10 18.94 -0.87
C VAL A 104 5.62 19.59 -2.15
N GLU A 105 5.86 18.76 -3.18
CA GLU A 105 6.42 19.20 -4.47
C GLU A 105 5.33 19.46 -5.53
N ALA A 106 4.13 19.87 -5.09
CA ALA A 106 2.96 20.02 -5.97
C ALA A 106 3.19 21.01 -7.12
N ASP A 107 3.99 22.07 -6.91
CA ASP A 107 4.32 23.04 -7.93
C ASP A 107 5.07 22.40 -9.11
N SER A 108 5.90 21.40 -8.83
CA SER A 108 6.59 20.61 -9.87
C SER A 108 5.68 19.64 -10.62
N LEU A 109 4.46 19.40 -10.10
CA LEU A 109 3.44 18.56 -10.73
C LEU A 109 2.42 19.38 -11.54
N ALA A 110 2.40 20.70 -11.39
CA ALA A 110 1.48 21.59 -12.11
C ALA A 110 1.51 21.38 -13.64
N PRO A 111 2.68 21.15 -14.30
CA PRO A 111 2.73 20.85 -15.74
C PRO A 111 2.01 19.54 -16.13
N LEU A 112 1.78 18.64 -15.15
CA LEU A 112 1.01 17.41 -15.36
C LEU A 112 -0.49 17.59 -15.09
N GLY A 113 -0.94 18.79 -14.73
CA GLY A 113 -2.33 19.10 -14.37
C GLY A 113 -2.72 18.64 -12.96
N LEU A 114 -1.75 18.41 -12.08
CA LEU A 114 -1.96 18.03 -10.70
C LEU A 114 -1.68 19.19 -9.76
N SER A 115 -2.52 19.37 -8.74
CA SER A 115 -2.36 20.36 -7.68
C SER A 115 -2.15 19.68 -6.33
N LYS A 116 -1.82 20.44 -5.28
CA LYS A 116 -1.63 19.96 -3.92
C LYS A 116 -2.85 19.20 -3.36
N SER A 117 -4.05 19.57 -3.81
CA SER A 117 -5.32 18.94 -3.41
C SER A 117 -5.69 17.70 -4.21
N PHE A 118 -4.75 17.08 -4.94
CA PHE A 118 -5.06 15.87 -5.68
C PHE A 118 -5.66 14.79 -4.77
N VAL A 119 -6.61 14.04 -5.31
CA VAL A 119 -7.22 12.90 -4.64
C VAL A 119 -6.59 11.59 -5.10
N MET A 120 -6.59 10.59 -4.20
CA MET A 120 -6.14 9.24 -4.51
C MET A 120 -7.37 8.38 -4.81
N PHE A 121 -7.45 7.86 -6.02
CA PHE A 121 -8.51 6.97 -6.44
C PHE A 121 -8.25 5.54 -5.98
N ASP A 122 -9.30 4.89 -5.50
CA ASP A 122 -9.26 3.47 -5.17
C ASP A 122 -9.63 2.60 -6.40
N THR A 123 -9.57 1.29 -6.24
CA THR A 123 -9.81 0.31 -7.31
C THR A 123 -11.19 0.46 -7.98
N ASP A 124 -12.23 0.89 -7.23
CA ASP A 124 -13.57 1.11 -7.78
C ASP A 124 -13.63 2.44 -8.58
N ASP A 125 -12.95 3.47 -8.09
CA ASP A 125 -12.81 4.76 -8.78
C ASP A 125 -12.05 4.57 -10.10
N GLU A 126 -10.94 3.81 -10.07
CA GLU A 126 -10.16 3.42 -11.25
C GLU A 126 -11.02 2.67 -12.27
N ALA A 127 -11.76 1.64 -11.82
CA ALA A 127 -12.64 0.85 -12.68
C ALA A 127 -13.71 1.73 -13.36
N THR A 128 -14.19 2.76 -12.66
CA THR A 128 -15.15 3.72 -13.19
C THR A 128 -14.53 4.56 -14.31
N LEU A 129 -13.32 5.09 -14.12
CA LEU A 129 -12.62 5.85 -15.15
C LEU A 129 -12.22 4.98 -16.36
N ILE A 130 -11.81 3.74 -16.12
CA ILE A 130 -11.45 2.79 -17.17
C ILE A 130 -12.68 2.47 -18.04
N LYS A 131 -13.87 2.25 -17.43
CA LYS A 131 -15.12 2.11 -18.17
C LYS A 131 -15.40 3.36 -19.02
N GLN A 132 -15.21 4.53 -18.45
CA GLN A 132 -15.41 5.78 -19.19
C GLN A 132 -14.42 5.89 -20.37
N ALA A 133 -13.16 5.49 -20.18
CA ALA A 133 -12.15 5.48 -21.24
C ALA A 133 -12.51 4.51 -22.38
N ILE A 134 -12.95 3.27 -22.03
CA ILE A 134 -13.39 2.25 -22.99
C ILE A 134 -14.54 2.78 -23.85
N ARG A 135 -15.57 3.37 -23.21
CA ARG A 135 -16.73 3.96 -23.90
C ARG A 135 -16.33 5.13 -24.80
N GLY A 136 -15.45 5.99 -24.30
CA GLY A 136 -14.95 7.16 -25.08
C GLY A 136 -14.16 6.77 -26.32
N LEU A 137 -13.62 5.55 -26.35
CA LEU A 137 -12.91 4.99 -27.51
C LEU A 137 -13.82 4.12 -28.41
N ASN A 138 -15.12 3.99 -28.12
CA ASN A 138 -16.06 3.10 -28.78
C ASN A 138 -15.59 1.63 -28.82
N ILE A 139 -14.97 1.16 -27.73
CA ILE A 139 -14.51 -0.23 -27.56
C ILE A 139 -15.60 -1.04 -26.87
N ASP A 140 -15.80 -2.30 -27.27
CA ASP A 140 -16.78 -3.17 -26.66
C ASP A 140 -16.34 -3.62 -25.25
N GLU A 141 -17.08 -3.21 -24.20
CA GLU A 141 -16.84 -3.55 -22.82
C GLU A 141 -16.97 -5.06 -22.52
N LYS A 142 -17.72 -5.82 -23.33
CA LYS A 142 -17.87 -7.26 -23.14
C LYS A 142 -16.62 -8.01 -23.59
N GLN A 143 -16.03 -7.56 -24.68
CA GLN A 143 -14.80 -8.11 -25.24
C GLN A 143 -13.58 -7.66 -24.43
N TYR A 144 -13.52 -6.39 -24.06
CA TYR A 144 -12.41 -5.76 -23.32
C TYR A 144 -12.87 -5.34 -21.93
N ARG A 145 -12.98 -6.33 -21.05
CA ARG A 145 -13.51 -6.13 -19.68
C ARG A 145 -12.67 -5.10 -18.90
N PRO A 146 -13.32 -4.15 -18.22
CA PRO A 146 -12.61 -3.10 -17.46
C PRO A 146 -11.55 -3.64 -16.49
N GLY A 147 -11.85 -4.74 -15.78
CA GLY A 147 -10.87 -5.34 -14.86
C GLY A 147 -9.63 -5.91 -15.55
N VAL A 148 -9.74 -6.40 -16.80
CA VAL A 148 -8.59 -6.85 -17.58
C VAL A 148 -7.74 -5.65 -18.01
N MET A 149 -8.38 -4.57 -18.47
CA MET A 149 -7.69 -3.33 -18.84
C MET A 149 -6.98 -2.72 -17.63
N GLN A 150 -7.64 -2.68 -16.47
CA GLN A 150 -7.06 -2.22 -15.21
C GLN A 150 -5.81 -3.02 -14.84
N ALA A 151 -5.88 -4.35 -14.90
CA ALA A 151 -4.74 -5.21 -14.59
C ALA A 151 -3.55 -4.98 -15.55
N LEU A 152 -3.81 -4.80 -16.84
CA LEU A 152 -2.77 -4.54 -17.84
C LEU A 152 -2.13 -3.15 -17.65
N ILE A 153 -2.94 -2.13 -17.33
CA ILE A 153 -2.45 -0.78 -17.04
C ILE A 153 -1.63 -0.76 -15.75
N SER A 154 -2.12 -1.38 -14.69
CA SER A 154 -1.38 -1.48 -13.42
C SER A 154 -0.04 -2.21 -13.62
N ARG A 155 -0.03 -3.31 -14.40
CA ARG A 155 1.22 -3.98 -14.76
C ARG A 155 2.19 -3.05 -15.48
N ALA A 156 1.72 -2.33 -16.51
CA ALA A 156 2.56 -1.36 -17.23
C ALA A 156 3.13 -0.28 -16.31
N LYS A 157 2.32 0.25 -15.37
CA LYS A 157 2.79 1.21 -14.35
C LYS A 157 3.82 0.60 -13.43
N ASN A 158 3.63 -0.66 -12.99
CA ASN A 158 4.61 -1.38 -12.17
C ASN A 158 5.91 -1.67 -12.94
N ASP A 159 5.86 -1.82 -14.27
CA ASP A 159 7.03 -1.89 -15.15
C ASP A 159 7.60 -0.50 -15.50
N MET A 160 7.05 0.58 -14.91
CA MET A 160 7.42 1.99 -15.14
C MET A 160 7.16 2.49 -16.57
N LEU A 161 6.26 1.80 -17.31
CA LEU A 161 5.91 2.15 -18.68
C LEU A 161 4.77 3.18 -18.70
N GLY A 162 4.94 4.25 -19.50
CA GLY A 162 3.85 5.14 -19.87
C GLY A 162 2.99 4.55 -20.99
N PRO A 163 1.86 5.23 -21.35
CA PRO A 163 0.98 4.75 -22.40
C PRO A 163 1.68 4.54 -23.75
N GLU A 164 2.57 5.43 -24.14
CA GLU A 164 3.34 5.37 -25.39
C GLU A 164 4.30 4.18 -25.37
N GLN A 165 5.05 4.01 -24.30
CA GLN A 165 6.00 2.91 -24.14
C GLN A 165 5.28 1.54 -24.08
N MET A 166 4.10 1.50 -23.43
CA MET A 166 3.27 0.29 -23.43
C MET A 166 2.80 -0.05 -24.84
N ALA A 167 2.44 0.95 -25.67
CA ALA A 167 2.04 0.74 -27.06
C ALA A 167 3.19 0.22 -27.92
N GLU A 168 4.40 0.74 -27.73
CA GLU A 168 5.62 0.29 -28.43
C GLU A 168 6.02 -1.15 -28.11
N GLN A 169 5.76 -1.59 -26.87
CA GLN A 169 6.12 -2.93 -26.38
C GLN A 169 4.98 -3.95 -26.56
N ALA A 170 3.80 -3.53 -27.00
CA ALA A 170 2.65 -4.41 -27.17
C ALA A 170 2.91 -5.49 -28.21
N VAL A 171 2.77 -6.75 -27.80
CA VAL A 171 2.89 -7.94 -28.69
C VAL A 171 1.52 -8.47 -29.07
N LYS A 172 0.56 -8.37 -28.16
CA LYS A 172 -0.80 -8.86 -28.33
C LYS A 172 -1.74 -7.70 -28.60
N TYR A 173 -2.73 -7.90 -29.48
CA TYR A 173 -3.73 -6.88 -29.78
C TYR A 173 -4.46 -6.34 -28.53
N VAL A 174 -4.70 -7.20 -27.51
CA VAL A 174 -5.29 -6.75 -26.23
C VAL A 174 -4.40 -5.74 -25.50
N GLU A 175 -3.08 -5.83 -25.64
CA GLU A 175 -2.12 -4.90 -25.05
C GLU A 175 -2.12 -3.57 -25.79
N GLU A 176 -2.25 -3.58 -27.12
CA GLU A 176 -2.44 -2.36 -27.92
C GLU A 176 -3.72 -1.61 -27.54
N VAL A 177 -4.83 -2.36 -27.35
CA VAL A 177 -6.10 -1.80 -26.88
C VAL A 177 -5.92 -1.21 -25.48
N ALA A 178 -5.25 -1.95 -24.58
CA ALA A 178 -4.97 -1.47 -23.22
C ALA A 178 -4.11 -0.20 -23.19
N ALA A 179 -3.11 -0.07 -24.08
CA ALA A 179 -2.31 1.15 -24.20
C ALA A 179 -3.15 2.36 -24.64
N ARG A 180 -4.09 2.16 -25.57
CA ARG A 180 -5.05 3.22 -25.99
C ARG A 180 -5.97 3.61 -24.83
N VAL A 181 -6.49 2.65 -24.08
CA VAL A 181 -7.31 2.89 -22.88
C VAL A 181 -6.48 3.61 -21.83
N TYR A 182 -5.24 3.19 -21.60
CA TYR A 182 -4.31 3.81 -20.64
C TYR A 182 -4.09 5.30 -20.95
N LYS A 183 -3.89 5.66 -22.20
CA LYS A 183 -3.72 7.07 -22.63
C LYS A 183 -4.93 7.92 -22.27
N VAL A 184 -6.14 7.41 -22.48
CA VAL A 184 -7.39 8.11 -22.12
C VAL A 184 -7.58 8.13 -20.62
N TYR A 185 -7.35 7.01 -19.94
CA TYR A 185 -7.44 6.87 -18.49
C TYR A 185 -6.53 7.88 -17.76
N GLN A 186 -5.27 8.00 -18.20
CA GLN A 186 -4.32 8.95 -17.61
C GLN A 186 -4.76 10.42 -17.79
N ARG A 187 -5.40 10.74 -18.93
CA ARG A 187 -6.00 12.05 -19.16
C ARG A 187 -7.18 12.32 -18.25
N LEU A 188 -8.04 11.31 -18.03
CA LEU A 188 -9.16 11.40 -17.11
C LEU A 188 -8.70 11.56 -15.66
N LEU A 189 -7.67 10.86 -15.21
CA LEU A 189 -7.06 11.08 -13.89
C LEU A 189 -6.64 12.55 -13.70
N ARG A 190 -5.91 13.10 -14.68
CA ARG A 190 -5.46 14.51 -14.63
C ARG A 190 -6.62 15.50 -14.61
N SER A 191 -7.66 15.29 -15.42
CA SER A 191 -8.84 16.18 -15.43
C SER A 191 -9.62 16.13 -14.12
N ASN A 192 -9.55 15.04 -13.37
CA ASN A 192 -10.12 14.91 -12.03
C ASN A 192 -9.17 15.40 -10.93
N ASN A 193 -8.00 15.95 -11.26
CA ASN A 193 -6.92 16.21 -10.29
C ASN A 193 -6.71 15.00 -9.37
N ALA A 194 -6.54 13.83 -9.96
CA ALA A 194 -6.46 12.54 -9.26
C ALA A 194 -5.24 11.73 -9.70
N VAL A 195 -4.80 10.87 -8.81
CA VAL A 195 -3.77 9.84 -9.05
C VAL A 195 -4.29 8.50 -8.52
N ASP A 196 -3.88 7.40 -9.15
CA ASP A 196 -4.06 6.08 -8.57
C ASP A 196 -2.86 5.67 -7.69
N PHE A 197 -2.92 4.49 -7.10
CA PHE A 197 -1.84 4.03 -6.20
C PHE A 197 -0.53 3.81 -6.94
N ASP A 198 -0.55 3.30 -8.18
CA ASP A 198 0.65 3.08 -8.97
C ASP A 198 1.30 4.41 -9.39
N ASP A 199 0.48 5.43 -9.68
CA ASP A 199 0.96 6.78 -10.00
C ASP A 199 1.76 7.41 -8.85
N LEU A 200 1.43 7.13 -7.59
CA LEU A 200 2.17 7.68 -6.45
C LEU A 200 3.66 7.32 -6.52
N LEU A 201 3.95 6.07 -6.83
CA LEU A 201 5.32 5.58 -6.92
C LEU A 201 6.00 6.08 -8.20
N MET A 202 5.32 5.91 -9.33
CA MET A 202 5.83 6.23 -10.66
C MET A 202 6.11 7.73 -10.83
N LEU A 203 5.21 8.59 -10.35
CA LEU A 203 5.38 10.04 -10.41
C LEU A 203 6.50 10.51 -9.49
N THR A 204 6.63 9.95 -8.29
CA THR A 204 7.73 10.29 -7.37
C THR A 204 9.09 9.93 -7.98
N GLU A 205 9.22 8.72 -8.56
CA GLU A 205 10.45 8.29 -9.24
C GLU A 205 10.78 9.22 -10.41
N ARG A 206 9.80 9.51 -11.27
CA ARG A 206 10.00 10.40 -12.42
C ARG A 206 10.37 11.82 -12.00
N LEU A 207 9.75 12.32 -10.95
CA LEU A 207 10.03 13.64 -10.40
C LEU A 207 11.48 13.75 -9.93
N TRP A 208 11.93 12.79 -9.12
CA TRP A 208 13.30 12.76 -8.62
C TRP A 208 14.34 12.54 -9.72
N ARG A 209 14.02 11.75 -10.74
CA ARG A 209 14.91 11.56 -11.90
C ARG A 209 15.01 12.81 -12.78
N ARG A 210 13.91 13.56 -12.89
CA ARG A 210 13.86 14.79 -13.70
C ARG A 210 14.53 15.97 -13.00
N ASP A 211 14.47 16.01 -11.67
CA ASP A 211 15.00 17.11 -10.85
C ASP A 211 16.02 16.56 -9.84
N PRO A 212 17.32 16.47 -10.22
CA PRO A 212 18.40 16.02 -9.33
C PRO A 212 18.55 16.87 -8.07
N GLU A 213 18.32 18.18 -8.13
CA GLU A 213 18.39 19.06 -6.96
C GLU A 213 17.34 18.70 -5.92
N MET A 214 16.13 18.41 -6.38
CA MET A 214 15.07 17.89 -5.51
C MET A 214 15.50 16.55 -4.89
N LEU A 215 15.98 15.61 -5.68
CA LEU A 215 16.48 14.33 -5.18
C LEU A 215 17.55 14.53 -4.09
N HIS A 216 18.52 15.41 -4.32
CA HIS A 216 19.57 15.74 -3.34
C HIS A 216 19.01 16.30 -2.03
N ARG A 217 17.91 17.09 -2.08
CA ARG A 217 17.23 17.55 -0.85
C ARG A 217 16.70 16.36 -0.03
N TYR A 218 16.10 15.38 -0.68
CA TYR A 218 15.59 14.17 -0.02
C TYR A 218 16.71 13.25 0.45
N GLN A 219 17.81 13.10 -0.28
CA GLN A 219 18.99 12.35 0.14
C GLN A 219 19.66 12.99 1.38
N ARG A 220 19.76 14.32 1.44
CA ARG A 220 20.25 15.03 2.63
C ARG A 220 19.30 14.89 3.81
N LYS A 221 18.00 14.84 3.56
CA LYS A 221 16.98 14.60 4.58
C LYS A 221 17.01 13.17 5.09
N TRP A 222 17.03 12.19 4.21
CA TRP A 222 16.97 10.77 4.56
C TRP A 222 18.30 10.08 4.30
N GLN A 223 19.24 10.32 5.19
CA GLN A 223 20.60 9.79 5.06
C GLN A 223 20.68 8.30 5.38
N TYR A 224 19.71 7.78 6.16
CA TYR A 224 19.63 6.37 6.54
C TYR A 224 18.26 5.83 6.14
N VAL A 225 18.26 4.96 5.15
CA VAL A 225 17.06 4.35 4.59
C VAL A 225 16.95 2.91 5.08
N HIS A 226 15.84 2.57 5.70
CA HIS A 226 15.55 1.22 6.19
C HIS A 226 14.30 0.70 5.50
N VAL A 227 14.36 -0.53 4.96
CA VAL A 227 13.25 -1.17 4.26
C VAL A 227 12.97 -2.53 4.88
N ASP A 228 11.79 -2.71 5.45
CA ASP A 228 11.32 -4.01 5.96
C ASP A 228 10.51 -4.74 4.86
N GLU A 229 10.49 -6.08 4.92
CA GLU A 229 9.84 -6.97 3.97
C GLU A 229 10.26 -6.67 2.50
N PHE A 230 11.57 -6.53 2.29
CA PHE A 230 12.14 -6.12 1.00
C PHE A 230 11.79 -7.05 -0.16
N GLN A 231 11.55 -8.35 0.10
CA GLN A 231 11.12 -9.32 -0.92
C GLN A 231 9.78 -8.97 -1.57
N ASP A 232 8.94 -8.17 -0.91
CA ASP A 232 7.64 -7.77 -1.42
C ASP A 232 7.67 -6.45 -2.22
N CYS A 233 8.86 -5.85 -2.36
CA CYS A 233 9.03 -4.63 -3.15
C CYS A 233 8.86 -4.90 -4.65
N ASN A 234 8.08 -4.03 -5.32
CA ASN A 234 7.99 -3.97 -6.77
C ASN A 234 9.09 -3.09 -7.38
N LEU A 235 9.21 -3.09 -8.72
CA LEU A 235 10.24 -2.33 -9.42
C LEU A 235 10.22 -0.81 -9.14
N PRO A 236 9.06 -0.10 -9.13
CA PRO A 236 9.02 1.31 -8.75
C PRO A 236 9.58 1.58 -7.35
N GLN A 237 9.21 0.76 -6.36
CA GLN A 237 9.72 0.88 -4.99
C GLN A 237 11.23 0.65 -4.92
N TYR A 238 11.72 -0.36 -5.64
CA TYR A 238 13.15 -0.62 -5.75
C TYR A 238 13.92 0.56 -6.37
N LYS A 239 13.37 1.15 -7.45
CA LYS A 239 13.97 2.34 -8.09
C LYS A 239 14.02 3.55 -7.15
N LEU A 240 12.99 3.75 -6.31
CA LEU A 240 13.01 4.81 -5.30
C LEU A 240 14.10 4.58 -4.25
N ILE A 241 14.30 3.33 -3.80
CA ILE A 241 15.40 2.98 -2.87
C ILE A 241 16.75 3.28 -3.51
N ARG A 242 16.92 2.90 -4.78
CA ARG A 242 18.18 3.13 -5.52
C ARG A 242 18.47 4.62 -5.68
N LEU A 243 17.47 5.42 -6.04
CA LEU A 243 17.61 6.88 -6.15
C LEU A 243 18.03 7.52 -4.83
N LEU A 244 17.39 7.13 -3.72
CA LEU A 244 17.75 7.65 -2.39
C LEU A 244 19.14 7.23 -1.96
N GLY A 245 19.56 6.01 -2.29
CA GLY A 245 20.87 5.48 -1.90
C GLY A 245 22.02 6.04 -2.74
N TYR A 246 21.87 6.09 -4.07
CA TYR A 246 22.98 6.38 -4.97
C TYR A 246 22.73 7.49 -6.00
N GLY A 247 21.50 7.96 -6.15
CA GLY A 247 21.19 9.01 -7.12
C GLY A 247 20.78 8.48 -8.49
N THR A 248 20.86 9.37 -9.49
CA THR A 248 20.38 9.10 -10.85
C THR A 248 21.39 8.40 -11.76
N ASP A 249 22.66 8.52 -11.45
CA ASP A 249 23.76 7.95 -12.22
C ASP A 249 24.62 7.01 -11.34
N ASP A 250 25.61 6.38 -11.99
CA ASP A 250 26.52 5.45 -11.36
C ASP A 250 27.66 6.14 -10.55
N ARG A 251 27.61 7.47 -10.39
CA ARG A 251 28.60 8.23 -9.62
C ARG A 251 28.44 8.10 -8.11
N HIS A 252 27.38 7.41 -7.66
CA HIS A 252 27.14 7.12 -6.24
C HIS A 252 27.16 8.37 -5.34
N GLU A 253 26.48 9.43 -5.77
CA GLU A 253 26.44 10.72 -5.05
C GLU A 253 25.70 10.68 -3.72
N GLY A 254 24.90 9.64 -3.47
CA GLY A 254 24.24 9.40 -2.19
C GLY A 254 25.16 8.78 -1.14
N LEU A 255 24.78 8.86 0.13
CA LEU A 255 25.55 8.27 1.24
C LEU A 255 25.56 6.74 1.24
N GLY A 256 24.70 6.09 0.44
CA GLY A 256 24.61 4.64 0.33
C GLY A 256 24.18 3.90 1.61
N ASN A 257 23.71 4.61 2.66
CA ASN A 257 23.31 4.00 3.92
C ASN A 257 21.89 3.41 3.81
N VAL A 258 21.76 2.39 2.99
CA VAL A 258 20.52 1.66 2.74
C VAL A 258 20.59 0.30 3.43
N CYS A 259 19.65 0.04 4.34
CA CYS A 259 19.50 -1.25 5.01
C CYS A 259 18.19 -1.89 4.60
N VAL A 260 18.25 -3.01 3.90
CA VAL A 260 17.06 -3.78 3.52
C VAL A 260 17.01 -5.09 4.29
N VAL A 261 15.82 -5.45 4.74
CA VAL A 261 15.58 -6.70 5.48
C VAL A 261 14.49 -7.48 4.78
N GLY A 262 14.73 -8.75 4.50
CA GLY A 262 13.75 -9.57 3.81
C GLY A 262 14.06 -11.07 3.88
N ASP A 263 13.10 -11.83 3.37
CA ASP A 263 13.17 -13.27 3.22
C ASP A 263 12.70 -13.66 1.82
N ASP A 264 13.60 -14.02 0.96
CA ASP A 264 13.32 -14.41 -0.43
C ASP A 264 12.36 -15.61 -0.55
N ASP A 265 12.25 -16.45 0.48
CA ASP A 265 11.31 -17.57 0.54
C ASP A 265 9.88 -17.15 0.98
N GLN A 266 9.67 -15.91 1.45
CA GLN A 266 8.36 -15.40 1.92
C GLN A 266 7.66 -14.47 0.92
N MET A 267 8.15 -14.32 -0.31
CA MET A 267 7.51 -13.49 -1.32
C MET A 267 6.15 -14.08 -1.74
N ILE A 268 5.05 -13.36 -1.44
CA ILE A 268 3.68 -13.75 -1.78
C ILE A 268 2.93 -12.70 -2.60
N TYR A 269 3.59 -11.60 -2.98
CA TYR A 269 3.00 -10.48 -3.72
C TYR A 269 3.49 -10.36 -5.17
N SER A 270 3.90 -11.49 -5.81
CA SER A 270 4.30 -11.49 -7.22
C SER A 270 3.22 -10.93 -8.16
N TRP A 271 1.95 -11.14 -7.84
CA TRP A 271 0.80 -10.58 -8.56
C TRP A 271 0.68 -9.05 -8.46
N ARG A 272 1.41 -8.41 -7.54
CA ARG A 272 1.59 -6.94 -7.41
C ARG A 272 2.92 -6.46 -7.95
N GLY A 273 3.63 -7.27 -8.71
CA GLY A 273 4.94 -6.93 -9.28
C GLY A 273 6.13 -7.09 -8.34
N ALA A 274 5.94 -7.72 -7.15
CA ALA A 274 7.09 -8.12 -6.34
C ALA A 274 7.97 -9.11 -7.09
N SER A 275 9.29 -8.95 -6.99
CA SER A 275 10.25 -9.79 -7.69
C SER A 275 11.40 -10.20 -6.76
N SER A 276 11.66 -11.51 -6.71
CA SER A 276 12.85 -12.05 -6.02
C SER A 276 14.16 -11.56 -6.64
N GLU A 277 14.13 -11.12 -7.90
CA GLU A 277 15.28 -10.50 -8.56
C GLU A 277 15.76 -9.24 -7.87
N ASN A 278 14.89 -8.52 -7.15
CA ASN A 278 15.28 -7.32 -6.41
C ASN A 278 16.35 -7.60 -5.35
N VAL A 279 16.30 -8.78 -4.72
CA VAL A 279 17.31 -9.22 -3.74
C VAL A 279 18.67 -9.47 -4.42
N LEU A 280 18.66 -10.06 -5.62
CA LEU A 280 19.88 -10.30 -6.41
C LEU A 280 20.44 -8.98 -6.96
N ARG A 281 19.57 -8.16 -7.56
CA ARG A 281 19.95 -6.83 -8.09
C ARG A 281 20.48 -5.89 -7.02
N PHE A 282 20.07 -6.05 -5.74
CA PHE A 282 20.56 -5.18 -4.68
C PHE A 282 22.08 -5.25 -4.51
N GLU A 283 22.69 -6.43 -4.60
CA GLU A 283 24.14 -6.57 -4.49
C GLU A 283 24.87 -6.04 -5.73
N GLU A 284 24.24 -6.13 -6.92
CA GLU A 284 24.77 -5.58 -8.16
C GLU A 284 24.70 -4.05 -8.18
N ASP A 285 23.53 -3.49 -7.84
CA ASP A 285 23.28 -2.04 -7.81
C ASP A 285 23.96 -1.34 -6.63
N PHE A 286 24.23 -2.06 -5.53
CA PHE A 286 24.89 -1.54 -4.34
C PHE A 286 26.24 -2.27 -4.09
N PRO A 287 27.29 -1.95 -4.85
CA PRO A 287 28.62 -2.49 -4.63
C PRO A 287 29.06 -2.22 -3.19
N ARG A 288 29.73 -3.16 -2.54
CA ARG A 288 30.12 -3.13 -1.12
C ARG A 288 28.97 -3.46 -0.14
N THR A 289 27.87 -4.01 -0.62
CA THR A 289 26.80 -4.50 0.26
C THR A 289 27.35 -5.50 1.27
N LYS A 290 27.08 -5.23 2.55
CA LYS A 290 27.36 -6.18 3.62
C LYS A 290 26.14 -7.07 3.80
N VAL A 291 26.31 -8.36 3.52
CA VAL A 291 25.24 -9.36 3.71
C VAL A 291 25.32 -9.93 5.11
N VAL A 292 24.19 -9.93 5.82
CA VAL A 292 24.04 -10.58 7.15
C VAL A 292 22.90 -11.57 7.06
N ILE A 293 23.16 -12.81 7.46
CA ILE A 293 22.15 -13.88 7.48
C ILE A 293 21.67 -14.08 8.91
N LEU A 294 20.33 -14.03 9.10
CA LEU A 294 19.69 -14.36 10.36
C LEU A 294 19.04 -15.74 10.23
N ASP A 295 19.73 -16.76 10.70
CA ASP A 295 19.37 -18.18 10.53
C ASP A 295 18.67 -18.79 11.76
N GLN A 296 18.80 -18.17 12.95
CA GLN A 296 18.15 -18.65 14.16
C GLN A 296 16.69 -18.23 14.22
N ASN A 297 15.79 -19.20 14.31
CA ASN A 297 14.36 -18.99 14.49
C ASN A 297 14.00 -19.03 15.99
N TYR A 298 13.24 -18.02 16.44
CA TYR A 298 12.75 -17.86 17.81
C TYR A 298 11.24 -18.09 17.96
N ARG A 299 10.57 -18.50 16.87
CA ARG A 299 9.10 -18.62 16.81
C ARG A 299 8.64 -20.07 16.85
N SER A 300 9.29 -20.93 16.10
CA SER A 300 8.80 -22.26 15.77
C SER A 300 9.76 -23.35 16.24
N THR A 301 9.21 -24.51 16.59
CA THR A 301 9.97 -25.74 16.90
C THR A 301 10.56 -26.37 15.63
N GLN A 302 11.51 -27.29 15.80
CA GLN A 302 12.27 -27.85 14.68
C GLN A 302 11.41 -28.59 13.66
N ASN A 303 10.40 -29.37 14.11
CA ASN A 303 9.49 -30.08 13.20
C ASN A 303 8.78 -29.14 12.19
N ILE A 304 8.40 -27.94 12.64
CA ILE A 304 7.77 -26.94 11.78
C ILE A 304 8.79 -26.39 10.79
N LEU A 305 10.02 -26.11 11.26
CA LEU A 305 11.09 -25.60 10.40
C LEU A 305 11.51 -26.60 9.35
N ASP A 306 11.64 -27.87 9.71
CA ASP A 306 12.03 -28.94 8.77
C ASP A 306 11.00 -29.11 7.66
N ALA A 307 9.71 -29.08 8.00
CA ALA A 307 8.64 -29.15 7.01
C ALA A 307 8.66 -27.93 6.08
N ALA A 308 8.80 -26.71 6.63
CA ALA A 308 8.90 -25.49 5.85
C ALA A 308 10.13 -25.49 4.93
N GLN A 309 11.30 -25.90 5.43
CA GLN A 309 12.52 -26.01 4.64
C GLN A 309 12.39 -27.02 3.51
N HIS A 310 11.69 -28.15 3.71
CA HIS A 310 11.43 -29.13 2.67
C HIS A 310 10.63 -28.55 1.51
N VAL A 311 9.68 -27.66 1.78
CA VAL A 311 8.90 -26.96 0.76
C VAL A 311 9.77 -25.97 0.01
N VAL A 312 10.46 -25.07 0.72
CA VAL A 312 11.19 -23.95 0.10
C VAL A 312 12.48 -24.39 -0.60
N ARG A 313 13.07 -25.54 -0.28
CA ARG A 313 14.23 -26.11 -0.99
C ARG A 313 13.96 -26.37 -2.47
N ARG A 314 12.70 -26.43 -2.90
CA ARG A 314 12.29 -26.57 -4.31
C ARG A 314 12.34 -25.26 -5.07
N ASN A 315 12.45 -24.11 -4.39
CA ASN A 315 12.60 -22.81 -5.03
C ASN A 315 13.97 -22.75 -5.72
N ARG A 316 14.00 -22.35 -7.00
CA ARG A 316 15.24 -22.31 -7.80
C ARG A 316 16.04 -21.03 -7.61
N GLN A 317 15.37 -19.93 -7.30
CA GLN A 317 15.96 -18.58 -7.14
C GLN A 317 15.92 -18.19 -5.67
N ARG A 318 16.89 -18.69 -4.88
CA ARG A 318 17.01 -18.37 -3.46
C ARG A 318 18.46 -18.33 -3.01
N LYS A 319 18.74 -17.58 -1.96
CA LYS A 319 20.00 -17.68 -1.23
C LYS A 319 19.87 -18.77 -0.16
N ASP A 320 20.85 -19.65 -0.11
CA ASP A 320 20.78 -20.79 0.80
C ASP A 320 20.84 -20.35 2.26
N LYS A 321 19.84 -20.77 3.05
CA LYS A 321 19.69 -20.48 4.48
C LYS A 321 19.34 -21.79 5.20
N GLN A 322 20.08 -22.14 6.22
CA GLN A 322 19.76 -23.29 7.08
C GLN A 322 19.19 -22.75 8.39
N LEU A 323 17.89 -22.80 8.50
CA LEU A 323 17.21 -22.35 9.72
C LEU A 323 17.33 -23.40 10.82
N TRP A 324 17.59 -22.93 12.01
CA TRP A 324 17.63 -23.74 13.22
C TRP A 324 16.92 -23.04 14.38
N THR A 325 16.55 -23.81 15.40
CA THR A 325 15.89 -23.25 16.59
C THR A 325 16.44 -23.89 17.86
N ALA A 326 16.42 -23.14 18.95
CA ALA A 326 16.70 -23.63 20.30
C ALA A 326 15.44 -24.12 21.05
N LEU A 327 14.25 -24.04 20.43
CA LEU A 327 12.97 -24.42 21.04
C LEU A 327 12.71 -25.94 21.06
N GLY A 328 13.70 -26.74 20.64
CA GLY A 328 13.59 -28.19 20.59
C GLY A 328 12.78 -28.73 19.42
N THR A 329 12.53 -30.03 19.41
CA THR A 329 11.87 -30.74 18.30
C THR A 329 10.41 -30.34 18.12
N GLY A 330 9.68 -30.17 19.24
CA GLY A 330 8.26 -29.81 19.23
C GLY A 330 7.33 -30.96 18.82
N GLU A 331 6.05 -30.67 18.80
CA GLU A 331 5.02 -31.62 18.40
C GLU A 331 5.09 -31.88 16.88
N LYS A 332 4.61 -33.07 16.47
CA LYS A 332 4.50 -33.44 15.08
C LYS A 332 3.39 -32.63 14.38
N ILE A 333 3.60 -32.33 13.10
CA ILE A 333 2.57 -31.72 12.26
C ILE A 333 1.47 -32.76 12.04
N PHE A 334 0.23 -32.36 12.31
CA PHE A 334 -0.95 -33.18 12.08
C PHE A 334 -1.55 -32.89 10.70
N PHE A 335 -1.88 -33.93 9.98
CA PHE A 335 -2.55 -33.85 8.69
C PHE A 335 -3.93 -34.50 8.80
N TYR A 336 -4.95 -33.80 8.30
CA TYR A 336 -6.31 -34.28 8.26
C TYR A 336 -6.90 -34.03 6.86
N GLU A 337 -7.43 -35.08 6.24
CA GLU A 337 -8.12 -35.00 4.98
C GLU A 337 -9.63 -35.10 5.23
N ALA A 338 -10.34 -33.98 4.98
CA ALA A 338 -11.77 -33.91 5.14
C ALA A 338 -12.49 -34.34 3.86
N PHE A 339 -13.70 -34.85 3.99
CA PHE A 339 -14.54 -35.27 2.87
C PHE A 339 -15.14 -34.06 2.11
N ASN A 340 -15.37 -32.96 2.84
CA ASN A 340 -15.89 -31.71 2.33
C ASN A 340 -15.53 -30.56 3.28
N GLU A 341 -15.87 -29.34 2.86
CA GLU A 341 -15.59 -28.11 3.63
C GLU A 341 -16.32 -28.05 4.98
N GLU A 342 -17.48 -28.68 5.10
CA GLU A 342 -18.23 -28.70 6.35
C GLU A 342 -17.50 -29.57 7.39
N GLN A 343 -17.01 -30.74 6.99
CA GLN A 343 -16.22 -31.63 7.86
C GLN A 343 -14.86 -31.01 8.21
N GLU A 344 -14.22 -30.27 7.29
CA GLU A 344 -13.00 -29.51 7.57
C GLU A 344 -13.24 -28.48 8.69
N GLY A 345 -14.32 -27.72 8.60
CA GLY A 345 -14.71 -26.73 9.61
C GLY A 345 -15.04 -27.38 10.97
N GLU A 346 -15.79 -28.50 10.96
CA GLU A 346 -16.13 -29.25 12.17
C GLU A 346 -14.88 -29.82 12.87
N PHE A 347 -13.96 -30.39 12.09
CA PHE A 347 -12.68 -30.88 12.61
C PHE A 347 -11.89 -29.75 13.25
N THR A 348 -11.75 -28.60 12.54
CA THR A 348 -11.02 -27.44 13.03
C THR A 348 -11.59 -26.93 14.36
N ALA A 349 -12.91 -26.81 14.46
CA ALA A 349 -13.58 -26.36 15.68
C ALA A 349 -13.38 -27.33 16.86
N ARG A 350 -13.55 -28.63 16.61
CA ARG A 350 -13.30 -29.67 17.65
C ARG A 350 -11.85 -29.67 18.12
N GLU A 351 -10.90 -29.52 17.20
CA GLU A 351 -9.48 -29.54 17.56
C GLU A 351 -9.11 -28.32 18.41
N ILE A 352 -9.65 -27.14 18.12
CA ILE A 352 -9.46 -25.94 18.96
C ILE A 352 -9.99 -26.16 20.37
N GLN A 353 -11.19 -26.73 20.50
CA GLN A 353 -11.78 -27.04 21.80
C GLN A 353 -10.97 -28.10 22.56
N ARG A 354 -10.45 -29.11 21.86
CA ARG A 354 -9.60 -30.14 22.40
C ARG A 354 -8.30 -29.58 22.96
N LEU A 355 -7.62 -28.71 22.21
CA LEU A 355 -6.39 -28.04 22.62
C LEU A 355 -6.61 -27.14 23.85
N LEU A 356 -7.71 -26.41 23.91
CA LEU A 356 -8.08 -25.60 25.06
C LEU A 356 -8.39 -26.46 26.31
N ALA A 357 -9.15 -27.54 26.13
CA ALA A 357 -9.51 -28.43 27.23
C ALA A 357 -8.30 -29.20 27.83
N ARG A 358 -7.28 -29.46 27.02
CA ARG A 358 -6.03 -30.07 27.45
C ARG A 358 -5.04 -29.09 28.07
N GLY A 359 -5.29 -27.77 27.94
CA GLY A 359 -4.35 -26.75 28.36
C GLY A 359 -3.13 -26.59 27.43
N ASP A 360 -3.20 -27.13 26.20
CA ASP A 360 -2.15 -26.96 25.18
C ASP A 360 -2.13 -25.51 24.64
N ILE A 361 -3.26 -24.79 24.75
CA ILE A 361 -3.40 -23.36 24.55
C ILE A 361 -4.09 -22.71 25.75
N GLU A 362 -3.75 -21.47 26.06
CA GLU A 362 -4.34 -20.73 27.19
C GLU A 362 -5.65 -20.05 26.82
N LYS A 363 -5.74 -19.54 25.60
CA LYS A 363 -6.88 -18.75 25.11
C LYS A 363 -7.07 -18.93 23.61
N LEU A 364 -8.29 -18.70 23.13
CA LEU A 364 -8.64 -18.83 21.72
C LEU A 364 -7.83 -17.91 20.79
N SER A 365 -7.35 -16.78 21.29
CA SER A 365 -6.48 -15.88 20.52
C SER A 365 -5.09 -16.45 20.21
N ASP A 366 -4.73 -17.59 20.81
CA ASP A 366 -3.47 -18.30 20.52
C ASP A 366 -3.57 -19.13 19.24
N VAL A 367 -4.79 -19.26 18.67
CA VAL A 367 -5.05 -20.03 17.46
C VAL A 367 -5.30 -19.10 16.27
N ALA A 368 -4.65 -19.40 15.15
CA ALA A 368 -4.93 -18.78 13.85
C ALA A 368 -5.33 -19.85 12.84
N VAL A 369 -6.45 -19.65 12.15
CA VAL A 369 -6.90 -20.48 11.04
C VAL A 369 -6.69 -19.71 9.75
N MET A 370 -5.91 -20.27 8.82
CA MET A 370 -5.56 -19.65 7.55
C MET A 370 -6.19 -20.41 6.39
N TYR A 371 -6.64 -19.66 5.38
CA TYR A 371 -7.23 -20.21 4.15
C TYR A 371 -6.73 -19.43 2.92
N ARG A 372 -6.85 -20.05 1.74
CA ARG A 372 -6.32 -19.48 0.49
C ARG A 372 -7.23 -18.41 -0.10
N THR A 373 -8.54 -18.58 -0.01
CA THR A 373 -9.53 -17.66 -0.59
C THR A 373 -10.61 -17.31 0.44
N ASN A 374 -11.15 -16.08 0.34
CA ASN A 374 -12.19 -15.61 1.26
C ASN A 374 -13.46 -16.48 1.24
N ALA A 375 -13.74 -17.20 0.14
CA ALA A 375 -14.88 -18.09 0.05
C ALA A 375 -14.81 -19.24 1.07
N GLN A 376 -13.59 -19.69 1.42
CA GLN A 376 -13.38 -20.78 2.36
C GLN A 376 -13.73 -20.41 3.80
N SER A 377 -13.72 -19.11 4.15
CA SER A 377 -14.04 -18.68 5.51
C SER A 377 -15.45 -19.04 5.93
N ARG A 378 -16.40 -19.09 4.99
CA ARG A 378 -17.83 -19.32 5.28
C ARG A 378 -18.07 -20.62 6.03
N ALA A 379 -17.53 -21.75 5.53
CA ALA A 379 -17.72 -23.05 6.17
C ALA A 379 -17.10 -23.08 7.59
N LEU A 380 -15.93 -22.45 7.78
CA LEU A 380 -15.30 -22.31 9.09
C LEU A 380 -16.14 -21.46 10.05
N GLU A 381 -16.62 -20.29 9.58
CA GLU A 381 -17.46 -19.38 10.37
C GLU A 381 -18.77 -20.03 10.80
N GLU A 382 -19.45 -20.78 9.91
CA GLU A 382 -20.69 -21.52 10.22
C GLU A 382 -20.45 -22.57 11.33
N GLN A 383 -19.33 -23.29 11.31
CA GLN A 383 -18.99 -24.27 12.34
C GLN A 383 -18.60 -23.62 13.65
N PHE A 384 -17.86 -22.50 13.64
CA PHE A 384 -17.51 -21.76 14.85
C PHE A 384 -18.75 -21.18 15.53
N LEU A 385 -19.73 -20.68 14.77
CA LEU A 385 -21.01 -20.23 15.27
C LEU A 385 -21.81 -21.38 15.91
N ARG A 386 -21.93 -22.53 15.23
CA ARG A 386 -22.62 -23.72 15.74
C ARG A 386 -22.03 -24.24 17.05
N GLN A 387 -20.72 -24.10 17.22
CA GLN A 387 -20.01 -24.59 18.41
C GLN A 387 -19.71 -23.50 19.44
N ASN A 388 -20.26 -22.29 19.25
CA ASN A 388 -20.07 -21.13 20.13
C ASN A 388 -18.58 -20.75 20.34
N ILE A 389 -17.77 -20.87 19.30
CA ILE A 389 -16.36 -20.46 19.35
C ILE A 389 -16.27 -19.00 18.88
N PRO A 390 -15.88 -18.04 19.74
CA PRO A 390 -15.64 -16.67 19.34
C PRO A 390 -14.48 -16.58 18.34
N TYR A 391 -14.69 -15.84 17.25
CA TYR A 391 -13.65 -15.66 16.23
C TYR A 391 -13.63 -14.24 15.68
N LYS A 392 -12.54 -13.88 15.01
CA LYS A 392 -12.40 -12.63 14.28
C LYS A 392 -11.87 -12.91 12.87
N VAL A 393 -12.63 -12.53 11.85
CA VAL A 393 -12.18 -12.62 10.46
C VAL A 393 -11.24 -11.45 10.15
N ILE A 394 -10.03 -11.78 9.70
CA ILE A 394 -9.04 -10.79 9.27
C ILE A 394 -9.15 -10.64 7.75
N GLY A 395 -9.26 -9.39 7.25
CA GLY A 395 -9.40 -9.13 5.82
C GLY A 395 -10.85 -9.12 5.30
N SER A 396 -11.86 -9.22 6.19
CA SER A 396 -13.25 -8.89 5.83
C SER A 396 -13.33 -7.43 5.36
N ARG A 397 -14.40 -7.08 4.61
CA ARG A 397 -14.61 -5.72 4.06
C ARG A 397 -14.22 -4.66 5.09
N LYS A 398 -13.21 -3.87 4.75
CA LYS A 398 -12.73 -2.80 5.62
C LYS A 398 -13.85 -1.79 5.83
N PHE A 399 -13.87 -1.13 6.99
CA PHE A 399 -14.83 -0.07 7.32
C PHE A 399 -14.98 0.94 6.17
N TYR A 400 -13.85 1.37 5.59
CA TYR A 400 -13.82 2.33 4.47
C TYR A 400 -14.34 1.77 3.12
N GLU A 401 -14.57 0.46 3.01
CA GLU A 401 -15.15 -0.18 1.82
C GLU A 401 -16.68 -0.26 1.89
N ARG A 402 -17.28 0.08 3.02
CA ARG A 402 -18.73 0.16 3.18
C ARG A 402 -19.29 1.30 2.33
N LYS A 403 -20.46 1.05 1.72
CA LYS A 403 -21.08 1.99 0.78
C LYS A 403 -21.30 3.37 1.42
N GLU A 404 -21.83 3.38 2.62
CA GLU A 404 -22.14 4.60 3.38
C GLU A 404 -20.91 5.44 3.65
N ILE A 405 -19.82 4.77 4.02
CA ILE A 405 -18.53 5.42 4.28
C ILE A 405 -17.91 5.97 3.00
N LYS A 406 -17.99 5.21 1.90
CA LYS A 406 -17.53 5.70 0.59
C LYS A 406 -18.35 6.89 0.10
N ASP A 407 -19.65 6.91 0.37
CA ASP A 407 -20.51 8.03 0.01
C ASP A 407 -20.15 9.30 0.82
N MET A 408 -19.93 9.18 2.14
CA MET A 408 -19.44 10.28 2.98
C MET A 408 -18.06 10.78 2.55
N LEU A 409 -17.13 9.86 2.28
CA LEU A 409 -15.80 10.22 1.78
C LEU A 409 -15.88 10.95 0.43
N ALA A 410 -16.83 10.60 -0.45
CA ALA A 410 -17.03 11.27 -1.72
C ALA A 410 -17.52 12.72 -1.54
N TYR A 411 -18.37 13.01 -0.53
CA TYR A 411 -18.69 14.38 -0.16
C TYR A 411 -17.43 15.15 0.25
N LEU A 412 -16.64 14.62 1.18
CA LEU A 412 -15.42 15.26 1.67
C LEU A 412 -14.38 15.46 0.55
N ARG A 413 -14.23 14.47 -0.34
CA ARG A 413 -13.32 14.57 -1.50
C ARG A 413 -13.75 15.68 -2.46
N LEU A 414 -15.06 15.77 -2.77
CA LEU A 414 -15.58 16.81 -3.66
C LEU A 414 -15.43 18.20 -3.05
N LEU A 415 -15.59 18.33 -1.74
CA LEU A 415 -15.36 19.59 -1.03
C LEU A 415 -13.88 20.02 -1.10
N ALA A 416 -12.95 19.07 -0.95
CA ALA A 416 -11.52 19.31 -1.04
C ALA A 416 -11.03 19.52 -2.50
N ASN A 417 -11.63 18.81 -3.44
CA ASN A 417 -11.29 18.86 -4.88
C ASN A 417 -12.54 18.96 -5.74
N PRO A 418 -12.96 20.16 -6.15
CA PRO A 418 -14.13 20.38 -7.02
C PRO A 418 -14.01 19.77 -8.43
N ASN A 419 -12.83 19.30 -8.82
CA ASN A 419 -12.64 18.66 -10.11
C ASN A 419 -12.80 17.13 -10.06
N ASP A 420 -13.13 16.56 -8.87
CA ASP A 420 -13.38 15.14 -8.70
C ASP A 420 -14.79 14.76 -9.22
N ASP A 421 -14.90 14.59 -10.51
CA ASP A 421 -16.13 14.21 -11.18
C ASP A 421 -16.63 12.81 -10.76
N VAL A 422 -15.73 11.91 -10.36
CA VAL A 422 -16.07 10.56 -9.87
C VAL A 422 -16.81 10.64 -8.56
N SER A 423 -16.30 11.39 -7.60
CA SER A 423 -16.98 11.64 -6.32
C SER A 423 -18.29 12.37 -6.51
N LEU A 424 -18.37 13.39 -7.41
CA LEU A 424 -19.61 14.07 -7.71
C LEU A 424 -20.66 13.11 -8.26
N LEU A 425 -20.33 12.29 -9.26
CA LEU A 425 -21.27 11.33 -9.86
C LEU A 425 -21.74 10.28 -8.85
N ARG A 426 -20.91 9.94 -7.88
CA ARG A 426 -21.26 9.01 -6.81
C ARG A 426 -22.35 9.58 -5.90
N ILE A 427 -22.25 10.86 -5.51
CA ILE A 427 -23.12 11.46 -4.48
C ILE A 427 -24.27 12.30 -5.04
N ILE A 428 -24.28 12.66 -6.31
CA ILE A 428 -25.27 13.56 -6.90
C ILE A 428 -26.72 13.15 -6.64
N ASN A 429 -26.96 11.85 -6.52
CA ASN A 429 -28.28 11.28 -6.18
C ASN A 429 -28.25 10.41 -4.91
N VAL A 430 -27.33 10.67 -4.00
CA VAL A 430 -27.22 9.99 -2.68
C VAL A 430 -27.16 11.05 -1.57
N PRO A 431 -28.18 11.15 -0.71
CA PRO A 431 -29.49 10.47 -0.73
C PRO A 431 -30.29 10.78 -2.00
N ASN A 432 -31.38 10.04 -2.24
CA ASN A 432 -32.16 10.16 -3.46
C ASN A 432 -32.75 11.59 -3.63
N ARG A 433 -32.30 12.30 -4.70
CA ARG A 433 -32.70 13.68 -5.06
C ARG A 433 -33.48 13.74 -6.36
N LYS A 434 -33.96 12.60 -6.87
CA LYS A 434 -34.63 12.48 -8.16
C LYS A 434 -33.78 12.92 -9.37
N ILE A 435 -32.44 12.88 -9.23
CA ILE A 435 -31.48 13.13 -10.31
C ILE A 435 -31.18 11.80 -10.98
N GLY A 436 -31.90 11.49 -12.06
CA GLY A 436 -31.75 10.22 -12.78
C GLY A 436 -30.59 10.20 -13.78
N PRO A 437 -30.27 9.01 -14.34
CA PRO A 437 -29.17 8.86 -15.29
C PRO A 437 -29.26 9.77 -16.53
N LYS A 438 -30.46 10.07 -17.00
CA LYS A 438 -30.67 11.00 -18.13
C LYS A 438 -30.20 12.41 -17.77
N THR A 439 -30.61 12.92 -16.62
CA THR A 439 -30.21 14.25 -16.12
C THR A 439 -28.70 14.34 -15.90
N VAL A 440 -28.09 13.29 -15.37
CA VAL A 440 -26.63 13.19 -15.22
C VAL A 440 -25.94 13.20 -16.58
N GLY A 441 -26.46 12.47 -17.57
CA GLY A 441 -25.92 12.45 -18.94
C GLY A 441 -25.97 13.83 -19.61
N GLU A 442 -27.07 14.58 -19.44
CA GLU A 442 -27.20 15.93 -19.95
C GLU A 442 -26.21 16.90 -19.27
N LEU A 443 -26.01 16.79 -17.94
CA LEU A 443 -24.99 17.57 -17.23
C LEU A 443 -23.58 17.24 -17.72
N GLN A 444 -23.26 15.97 -17.93
CA GLN A 444 -21.96 15.54 -18.45
C GLN A 444 -21.70 16.06 -19.88
N GLN A 445 -22.73 16.00 -20.74
CA GLN A 445 -22.63 16.52 -22.10
C GLN A 445 -22.40 18.03 -22.08
N TRP A 446 -23.12 18.76 -21.24
CA TRP A 446 -22.95 20.18 -21.10
C TRP A 446 -21.59 20.60 -20.57
N ALA A 447 -21.10 19.94 -19.55
CA ALA A 447 -19.76 20.15 -18.99
C ALA A 447 -18.66 19.98 -20.07
N ARG A 448 -18.78 18.94 -20.90
CA ARG A 448 -17.87 18.70 -22.04
C ARG A 448 -17.93 19.83 -23.07
N GLN A 449 -19.13 20.31 -23.42
CA GLN A 449 -19.33 21.44 -24.37
C GLN A 449 -18.69 22.73 -23.86
N GLN A 450 -18.73 22.95 -22.54
CA GLN A 450 -18.14 24.11 -21.87
C GLN A 450 -16.65 23.93 -21.51
N ASN A 451 -16.07 22.75 -21.80
CA ASN A 451 -14.70 22.38 -21.42
C ASN A 451 -14.39 22.66 -19.94
N THR A 452 -15.29 22.23 -19.04
CA THR A 452 -15.20 22.46 -17.60
C THR A 452 -15.51 21.18 -16.81
N SER A 453 -15.21 21.16 -15.48
CA SER A 453 -15.58 20.05 -14.60
C SER A 453 -17.11 19.98 -14.39
N LEU A 454 -17.63 18.82 -13.99
CA LEU A 454 -19.05 18.64 -13.68
C LEU A 454 -19.50 19.58 -12.56
N TYR A 455 -18.65 19.81 -11.56
CA TYR A 455 -18.95 20.75 -10.47
C TYR A 455 -19.11 22.19 -10.98
N ASN A 456 -18.22 22.67 -11.82
CA ASN A 456 -18.32 24.00 -12.40
C ASN A 456 -19.52 24.14 -13.34
N ALA A 457 -19.87 23.09 -14.09
CA ALA A 457 -21.09 23.04 -14.88
C ALA A 457 -22.33 23.08 -13.97
N LEU A 458 -22.33 22.31 -12.88
CA LEU A 458 -23.40 22.30 -11.89
C LEU A 458 -23.64 23.70 -11.28
N GLN A 459 -22.58 24.43 -10.94
CA GLN A 459 -22.66 25.79 -10.41
C GLN A 459 -23.36 26.77 -11.38
N ARG A 460 -23.31 26.49 -12.67
CA ARG A 460 -23.90 27.32 -13.74
C ARG A 460 -25.17 26.71 -14.33
N ILE A 461 -25.77 25.73 -13.66
CA ILE A 461 -26.89 24.96 -14.20
C ILE A 461 -28.13 25.80 -14.52
N SER A 462 -28.28 26.94 -13.85
CA SER A 462 -29.34 27.91 -14.15
C SER A 462 -29.29 28.43 -15.58
N ALA A 463 -28.13 28.49 -16.24
CA ALA A 463 -27.92 28.89 -17.60
C ALA A 463 -28.26 27.82 -18.65
N HIS A 464 -28.47 26.56 -18.25
CA HIS A 464 -28.77 25.45 -19.14
C HIS A 464 -30.19 25.58 -19.72
N GLN A 465 -30.32 25.58 -21.05
CA GLN A 465 -31.59 25.95 -21.72
C GLN A 465 -32.53 24.77 -21.98
N THR A 466 -32.00 23.56 -22.14
CA THR A 466 -32.78 22.40 -22.59
C THR A 466 -33.20 21.44 -21.48
N LEU A 467 -32.64 21.57 -20.26
CA LEU A 467 -33.05 20.74 -19.08
C LEU A 467 -34.49 21.05 -18.66
N GLY A 468 -35.24 19.98 -18.40
CA GLY A 468 -36.61 20.11 -17.86
C GLY A 468 -36.60 20.78 -16.48
N LYS A 469 -37.62 21.58 -16.17
CA LYS A 469 -37.72 22.41 -14.94
C LYS A 469 -37.46 21.61 -13.64
N ALA A 470 -38.01 20.40 -13.52
CA ALA A 470 -37.83 19.57 -12.33
C ALA A 470 -36.38 19.07 -12.17
N ALA A 471 -35.72 18.66 -13.27
CA ALA A 471 -34.35 18.23 -13.28
C ALA A 471 -33.39 19.38 -12.93
N LYS A 472 -33.65 20.56 -13.50
CA LYS A 472 -32.90 21.79 -13.24
C LYS A 472 -32.98 22.17 -11.76
N MET A 473 -34.18 22.19 -11.18
CA MET A 473 -34.40 22.52 -9.78
C MET A 473 -33.70 21.52 -8.84
N ALA A 474 -33.72 20.21 -9.16
CA ALA A 474 -33.01 19.19 -8.37
C ALA A 474 -31.48 19.41 -8.40
N LEU A 475 -30.91 19.76 -9.55
CA LEU A 475 -29.49 20.07 -9.68
C LEU A 475 -29.13 21.39 -8.97
N GLU A 476 -29.98 22.42 -9.05
CA GLU A 476 -29.79 23.68 -8.32
C GLU A 476 -29.79 23.47 -6.81
N THR A 477 -30.74 22.66 -6.30
CA THR A 477 -30.77 22.29 -4.86
C THR A 477 -29.50 21.57 -4.43
N PHE A 478 -29.00 20.64 -5.24
CA PHE A 478 -27.75 19.96 -4.94
C PHE A 478 -26.53 20.89 -5.04
N SER A 479 -26.54 21.80 -6.01
CA SER A 479 -25.51 22.85 -6.14
C SER A 479 -25.46 23.73 -4.89
N GLN A 480 -26.61 24.16 -4.39
CA GLN A 480 -26.70 24.98 -3.19
C GLN A 480 -26.17 24.23 -1.96
N LEU A 481 -26.59 22.98 -1.77
CA LEU A 481 -26.06 22.14 -0.68
C LEU A 481 -24.54 22.07 -0.69
N MET A 482 -23.92 21.89 -1.86
CA MET A 482 -22.46 21.81 -1.96
C MET A 482 -21.78 23.16 -1.69
N GLN A 483 -22.43 24.29 -2.01
CA GLN A 483 -21.94 25.62 -1.66
C GLN A 483 -22.02 25.87 -0.15
N ASP A 484 -23.13 25.50 0.48
CA ASP A 484 -23.34 25.64 1.91
C ASP A 484 -22.31 24.82 2.71
N LEU A 485 -22.11 23.56 2.34
CA LEU A 485 -21.08 22.68 2.94
C LEU A 485 -19.66 23.25 2.75
N ARG A 486 -19.41 23.88 1.60
CA ARG A 486 -18.09 24.47 1.32
C ARG A 486 -17.86 25.73 2.15
N GLY A 487 -18.88 26.54 2.39
CA GLY A 487 -18.82 27.67 3.35
C GLY A 487 -18.57 27.18 4.78
N ALA A 488 -19.25 26.11 5.18
CA ALA A 488 -19.12 25.56 6.51
C ALA A 488 -17.74 24.98 6.86
N ILE A 489 -16.95 24.53 5.88
CA ILE A 489 -15.58 24.01 6.11
C ILE A 489 -14.65 25.07 6.72
N GLU A 490 -14.85 26.35 6.43
CA GLU A 490 -14.01 27.45 6.95
C GLU A 490 -14.34 27.74 8.43
N GLU A 491 -15.53 27.34 8.90
CA GLU A 491 -16.05 27.70 10.21
C GLU A 491 -16.13 26.51 11.19
N LEU A 492 -16.35 25.27 10.68
CA LEU A 492 -16.63 24.09 11.48
C LEU A 492 -15.45 23.11 11.55
N GLN A 493 -15.35 22.38 12.65
CA GLN A 493 -14.46 21.23 12.75
C GLN A 493 -15.02 20.05 11.96
N LEU A 494 -14.14 19.10 11.55
CA LEU A 494 -14.54 17.95 10.73
C LEU A 494 -15.67 17.13 11.33
N THR A 495 -15.73 16.98 12.66
CA THR A 495 -16.80 16.27 13.38
C THR A 495 -18.14 16.99 13.25
N GLU A 496 -18.15 18.30 13.37
CA GLU A 496 -19.35 19.15 13.25
C GLU A 496 -19.86 19.22 11.79
N LEU A 497 -18.95 19.10 10.83
CA LEU A 497 -19.30 19.04 9.40
C LEU A 497 -19.96 17.70 9.02
N LEU A 498 -19.72 16.64 9.78
CA LEU A 498 -20.24 15.29 9.51
C LEU A 498 -21.59 15.04 10.18
N ASP A 499 -21.96 15.82 11.21
CA ASP A 499 -23.26 15.81 11.88
C ASP A 499 -24.27 16.68 11.10
#